data_94479d485577242e80652b79a965c107
#
_entry.id   94479d485577242e80652b79a965c107
#
_cell.length_a   1.000
_cell.length_b   1.000
_cell.length_c   1.000
_cell.angle_alpha   90.00
_cell.angle_beta   90.00
_cell.angle_gamma   90.00
#
_symmetry.space_group_name_H-M   'P 1'
#
loop_
_entity.id
_entity.type
_entity.pdbx_description
1 polymer ?
#
loop_
_entity_poly.entity_id
_entity_poly.type
_entity_poly.pdbx_seq_one_letter_code
_entity_poly.pdbx_strand_id
1 'polypeptide(L)'
;MANTKSAAKRARQTVKRTLRNRSVVTGLRTMQKTVRSVQTPSPEQVRTLISAIDKAAKRGIIHENAANRRKARLTKALAGAK
;
A
#
# COMPACT_ATOMS: atom_id res chain seq x y z
N MET A 1 8.65 34.90 -16.40
CA MET A 1 9.59 33.81 -16.14
C MET A 1 8.98 32.46 -16.50
N ALA A 2 9.66 31.73 -17.38
CA ALA A 2 9.17 30.44 -17.88
C ALA A 2 9.02 29.41 -16.77
N ASN A 3 9.84 29.55 -15.71
CA ASN A 3 9.87 28.57 -14.61
C ASN A 3 8.62 28.58 -13.73
N THR A 4 7.85 29.67 -13.71
CA THR A 4 6.67 29.78 -12.87
C THR A 4 5.55 28.83 -13.29
N LYS A 5 5.30 28.72 -14.60
CA LYS A 5 4.27 27.80 -15.11
C LYS A 5 4.66 26.35 -14.88
N SER A 6 5.93 26.01 -15.09
CA SER A 6 6.44 24.66 -14.85
C SER A 6 6.37 24.29 -13.38
N ALA A 7 6.71 25.21 -12.49
CA ALA A 7 6.63 25.01 -11.04
C ALA A 7 5.19 24.78 -10.58
N ALA A 8 4.24 25.57 -11.12
CA ALA A 8 2.82 25.42 -10.81
C ALA A 8 2.28 24.06 -11.29
N LYS A 9 2.70 23.62 -12.47
CA LYS A 9 2.32 22.31 -13.01
C LYS A 9 2.86 21.19 -12.14
N ARG A 10 4.14 21.26 -11.75
CA ARG A 10 4.77 20.27 -10.87
C ARG A 10 4.09 20.21 -9.52
N ALA A 11 3.74 21.37 -8.96
CA ALA A 11 3.05 21.46 -7.68
C ALA A 11 1.69 20.74 -7.76
N ARG A 12 0.93 20.99 -8.82
CA ARG A 12 -0.37 20.31 -9.02
C ARG A 12 -0.21 18.80 -9.19
N GLN A 13 0.79 18.37 -9.96
CA GLN A 13 1.07 16.93 -10.14
C GLN A 13 1.49 16.29 -8.84
N THR A 14 2.30 16.98 -8.03
CA THR A 14 2.75 16.49 -6.73
C THR A 14 1.57 16.33 -5.79
N VAL A 15 0.64 17.30 -5.74
CA VAL A 15 -0.56 17.21 -4.91
C VAL A 15 -1.42 16.01 -5.33
N LYS A 16 -1.68 15.84 -6.61
CA LYS A 16 -2.45 14.70 -7.13
C LYS A 16 -1.78 13.37 -6.77
N ARG A 17 -0.47 13.30 -6.96
CA ARG A 17 0.31 12.10 -6.67
C ARG A 17 0.29 11.78 -5.18
N THR A 18 0.46 12.79 -4.33
CA THR A 18 0.42 12.64 -2.88
C THR A 18 -0.95 12.13 -2.41
N LEU A 19 -2.04 12.69 -2.95
CA LEU A 19 -3.40 12.24 -2.62
C LEU A 19 -3.63 10.79 -3.04
N ARG A 20 -3.18 10.43 -4.24
CA ARG A 20 -3.30 9.06 -4.75
C ARG A 20 -2.49 8.09 -3.89
N ASN A 21 -1.26 8.45 -3.55
CA ASN A 21 -0.40 7.61 -2.75
C ASN A 21 -0.96 7.43 -1.34
N ARG A 22 -1.45 8.50 -0.74
CA ARG A 22 -2.10 8.47 0.57
C ARG A 22 -3.33 7.57 0.56
N SER A 23 -4.14 7.64 -0.49
CA SER A 23 -5.32 6.79 -0.66
C SER A 23 -4.94 5.32 -0.73
N VAL A 24 -3.90 4.98 -1.49
CA VAL A 24 -3.40 3.61 -1.60
C VAL A 24 -2.90 3.10 -0.25
N VAL A 25 -2.11 3.90 0.47
CA VAL A 25 -1.58 3.52 1.79
C VAL A 25 -2.72 3.32 2.80
N THR A 26 -3.70 4.22 2.80
CA THR A 26 -4.89 4.09 3.66
C THR A 26 -5.65 2.81 3.34
N GLY A 27 -5.84 2.51 2.05
CA GLY A 27 -6.48 1.28 1.61
C GLY A 27 -5.75 0.04 2.11
N LEU A 28 -4.42 0.02 2.01
CA LEU A 28 -3.60 -1.08 2.49
C LEU A 28 -3.75 -1.27 4.01
N ARG A 29 -3.73 -0.17 4.76
CA ARG A 29 -3.92 -0.22 6.21
C ARG A 29 -5.29 -0.77 6.59
N THR A 30 -6.32 -0.35 5.89
CA THR A 30 -7.69 -0.80 6.11
C THR A 30 -7.81 -2.30 5.83
N MET A 31 -7.28 -2.76 4.71
CA MET A 31 -7.28 -4.18 4.34
C MET A 31 -6.51 -5.01 5.37
N GLN A 32 -5.37 -4.52 5.81
CA GLN A 32 -4.53 -5.20 6.80
C GLN A 32 -5.24 -5.31 8.15
N LYS A 33 -5.92 -4.23 8.55
CA LYS A 33 -6.72 -4.22 9.78
C LYS A 33 -7.88 -5.22 9.70
N THR A 34 -8.55 -5.29 8.56
CA THR A 34 -9.64 -6.24 8.33
C THR A 34 -9.14 -7.68 8.44
N VAL A 35 -8.00 -7.98 7.83
CA VAL A 35 -7.40 -9.32 7.91
C VAL A 35 -7.03 -9.67 9.35
N ARG A 36 -6.49 -8.72 10.11
CA ARG A 36 -6.12 -8.95 11.52
C ARG A 36 -7.34 -9.17 12.42
N SER A 37 -8.46 -8.53 12.12
CA SER A 37 -9.66 -8.64 12.95
C SER A 37 -10.34 -9.99 12.81
N VAL A 38 -10.02 -10.74 11.75
CA VAL A 38 -10.56 -12.07 11.52
C VAL A 38 -9.65 -13.11 12.19
N GLN A 39 -10.22 -14.00 12.98
CA GLN A 39 -9.44 -15.04 13.67
C GLN A 39 -8.74 -15.99 12.69
N THR A 40 -9.42 -16.32 11.62
CA THR A 40 -8.87 -17.19 10.56
C THR A 40 -9.00 -16.46 9.23
N PRO A 41 -8.00 -15.64 8.84
CA PRO A 41 -8.05 -14.97 7.55
C PRO A 41 -8.03 -16.00 6.41
N SER A 42 -8.86 -15.78 5.39
CA SER A 42 -8.89 -16.68 4.25
C SER A 42 -7.63 -16.48 3.39
N PRO A 43 -7.10 -17.54 2.77
CA PRO A 43 -5.95 -17.42 1.86
C PRO A 43 -6.19 -16.41 0.73
N GLU A 44 -7.44 -16.30 0.27
CA GLU A 44 -7.79 -15.35 -0.79
C GLU A 44 -7.64 -13.90 -0.34
N GLN A 45 -8.10 -13.58 0.86
CA GLN A 45 -7.94 -12.24 1.43
C GLN A 45 -6.47 -11.87 1.56
N VAL A 46 -5.65 -12.80 2.04
CA VAL A 46 -4.21 -12.60 2.20
C VAL A 46 -3.55 -12.41 0.82
N ARG A 47 -3.91 -13.20 -0.17
CA ARG A 47 -3.38 -13.07 -1.54
C ARG A 47 -3.73 -11.71 -2.14
N THR A 48 -4.98 -11.28 -1.98
CA THR A 48 -5.43 -9.99 -2.49
C THR A 48 -4.61 -8.85 -1.87
N LEU A 49 -4.39 -8.92 -0.57
CA LEU A 49 -3.62 -7.91 0.15
C LEU A 49 -2.14 -7.94 -0.27
N ILE A 50 -1.54 -9.11 -0.39
CA ILE A 50 -0.16 -9.27 -0.86
C ILE A 50 0.01 -8.68 -2.26
N SER A 51 -0.94 -8.96 -3.16
CA SER A 51 -0.93 -8.41 -4.51
C SER A 51 -1.00 -6.89 -4.49
N ALA A 52 -1.84 -6.31 -3.64
CA ALA A 52 -1.97 -4.86 -3.50
C ALA A 52 -0.66 -4.25 -2.96
N ILE A 53 -0.02 -4.90 -1.99
CA ILE A 53 1.27 -4.47 -1.42
C ILE A 53 2.36 -4.48 -2.51
N ASP A 54 2.43 -5.55 -3.29
CA ASP A 54 3.42 -5.69 -4.37
C ASP A 54 3.23 -4.59 -5.42
N LYS A 55 1.99 -4.31 -5.80
CA LYS A 55 1.69 -3.24 -6.77
C LYS A 55 2.11 -1.87 -6.23
N ALA A 56 1.83 -1.61 -4.96
CA ALA A 56 2.21 -0.34 -4.33
C ALA A 56 3.73 -0.19 -4.28
N ALA A 57 4.46 -1.26 -3.97
CA ALA A 57 5.92 -1.25 -3.96
C ALA A 57 6.48 -1.04 -5.37
N LYS A 58 5.92 -1.71 -6.37
CA LYS A 58 6.32 -1.57 -7.76
C LYS A 58 6.14 -0.14 -8.26
N ARG A 59 5.09 0.54 -7.82
CA ARG A 59 4.82 1.94 -8.18
C ARG A 59 5.64 2.93 -7.36
N GLY A 60 6.39 2.48 -6.37
CA GLY A 60 7.19 3.33 -5.51
C GLY A 60 6.38 4.06 -4.43
N ILE A 61 5.12 3.67 -4.21
CA ILE A 61 4.26 4.28 -3.20
C ILE A 61 4.75 3.91 -1.80
N ILE A 62 5.18 2.66 -1.63
CA ILE A 62 5.83 2.18 -0.41
C ILE A 62 7.20 1.63 -0.76
N HIS A 63 8.11 1.68 0.21
CA HIS A 63 9.45 1.15 0.01
C HIS A 63 9.42 -0.38 0.00
N GLU A 64 10.32 -0.98 -0.77
CA GLU A 64 10.43 -2.44 -0.90
C GLU A 64 10.57 -3.13 0.47
N ASN A 65 11.37 -2.55 1.35
CA ASN A 65 11.57 -3.09 2.70
C ASN A 65 10.27 -3.08 3.51
N ALA A 66 9.48 -2.02 3.39
CA ALA A 66 8.18 -1.94 4.04
C ALA A 66 7.21 -2.97 3.48
N ALA A 67 7.23 -3.17 2.16
CA ALA A 67 6.41 -4.18 1.50
C ALA A 67 6.76 -5.59 1.99
N ASN A 68 8.03 -5.90 2.06
CA ASN A 68 8.50 -7.20 2.54
C ASN A 68 8.09 -7.45 3.99
N ARG A 69 8.18 -6.43 4.83
CA ARG A 69 7.77 -6.51 6.23
C ARG A 69 6.28 -6.79 6.36
N ARG A 70 5.45 -6.09 5.58
CA ARG A 70 4.00 -6.28 5.57
C ARG A 70 3.63 -7.69 5.09
N LYS A 71 4.27 -8.17 4.03
CA LYS A 71 4.04 -9.51 3.50
C LYS A 71 4.43 -10.59 4.51
N ALA A 72 5.55 -10.41 5.19
CA ALA A 72 6.02 -11.35 6.20
C ALA A 72 5.02 -11.46 7.36
N ARG A 73 4.47 -10.33 7.82
CA ARG A 73 3.46 -10.31 8.88
C ARG A 73 2.19 -11.05 8.46
N LEU A 74 1.76 -10.87 7.22
CA LEU A 74 0.56 -11.53 6.70
C LEU A 74 0.76 -13.03 6.57
N THR A 75 1.92 -13.45 6.06
CA THR A 75 2.26 -14.87 5.94
C THR A 75 2.30 -15.53 7.31
N LYS A 76 2.88 -14.84 8.29
CA LYS A 76 2.96 -15.32 9.66
C LYS A 76 1.56 -15.44 10.29
N ALA A 77 0.70 -14.45 10.07
CA ALA A 77 -0.67 -14.47 10.56
C ALA A 77 -1.46 -15.63 9.96
N LEU A 78 -1.28 -15.89 8.66
CA LEU A 78 -1.94 -17.01 7.99
C LEU A 78 -1.43 -18.35 8.54
N ALA A 79 -0.13 -18.48 8.77
CA ALA A 79 0.45 -19.68 9.34
C ALA A 79 -0.01 -19.88 10.79
N GLY A 80 -0.12 -18.80 11.55
CA GLY A 80 -0.59 -18.86 12.95
C GLY A 80 -2.07 -19.20 13.09
N ALA A 81 -2.86 -19.05 12.02
CA ALA A 81 -4.28 -19.35 12.00
C ALA A 81 -4.56 -20.87 11.88
N LYS A 82 -3.54 -21.65 11.63
CA LYS A 82 -3.65 -23.11 11.62
C LYS A 82 -3.62 -23.62 13.06
#